data_2cbfc592fc73881de514f11868696d23
#
_entry.id   2cbfc592fc73881de514f11868696d23
#
_cell.length_a   1.000
_cell.length_b   1.000
_cell.length_c   1.000
_cell.angle_alpha   90.00
_cell.angle_beta   90.00
_cell.angle_gamma   90.00
#
_symmetry.space_group_name_H-M   'P 1'
#
loop_
_entity.id
_entity.type
_entity.pdbx_description
1 polymer ?
#
loop_
_entity_poly.entity_id
_entity_poly.type
_entity_poly.pdbx_seq_one_letter_code
_entity_poly.pdbx_strand_id
1 'polypeptide(L)'
;MSFPDTQPSTLEPAAVHLSPAPARQPWHWQLLQLASTYLPVMLMALLALGTWWLVKNTVPVTDERPVAAPKHVPDYQMHNFSVQRYTSTGSLEAQIEGGELRHYPDNDTVEIDDVRLRAIDEEGRASVATARQALTNGGATEVQLLGQAQLVREASGQEAAVHFRSEYLHAFLDTERVFTDKPVTVTQGGTEMRADGMEYTHSDGVIRFNGRTRAVFEPRPQKQ
;
A
#
# COMPACT_ATOMS: atom_id res chain seq x y z
N MET A 1 -13.15 -116.86 35.79
CA MET A 1 -12.50 -117.59 34.74
C MET A 1 -12.46 -116.78 33.53
N SER A 2 -11.30 -116.25 33.15
CA SER A 2 -10.86 -115.99 31.83
C SER A 2 -9.58 -115.16 31.89
N PHE A 3 -8.63 -115.63 31.23
CA PHE A 3 -7.19 -115.19 31.19
C PHE A 3 -7.01 -113.87 30.45
N PRO A 4 -5.96 -113.12 30.79
CA PRO A 4 -5.63 -111.85 30.12
C PRO A 4 -4.83 -112.16 28.85
N ASP A 5 -5.17 -111.42 27.79
CA ASP A 5 -4.46 -111.42 26.53
C ASP A 5 -3.26 -110.51 26.59
N THR A 6 -2.08 -111.02 26.33
CA THR A 6 -0.80 -110.34 26.27
C THR A 6 -0.60 -109.91 24.82
N GLN A 7 -0.62 -108.59 24.58
CA GLN A 7 -0.19 -108.04 23.28
C GLN A 7 1.29 -107.70 23.27
N PRO A 8 2.02 -107.98 22.21
CA PRO A 8 3.43 -107.65 22.13
C PRO A 8 3.66 -106.19 21.75
N SER A 9 4.54 -105.53 22.50
CA SER A 9 5.00 -104.23 22.24
C SER A 9 5.81 -104.14 20.93
N THR A 10 5.29 -103.50 19.94
CA THR A 10 6.02 -103.12 18.73
C THR A 10 6.90 -101.89 19.05
N LEU A 11 8.18 -102.11 19.01
CA LEU A 11 9.19 -101.01 19.14
C LEU A 11 9.13 -100.20 17.83
N GLU A 12 8.66 -98.98 17.93
CA GLU A 12 8.69 -98.03 16.83
C GLU A 12 10.13 -97.41 16.76
N PRO A 13 10.75 -97.33 15.60
CA PRO A 13 12.10 -96.76 15.48
C PRO A 13 12.05 -95.25 15.64
N ALA A 14 12.80 -94.73 16.51
CA ALA A 14 12.97 -93.25 16.73
C ALA A 14 13.51 -92.64 15.42
N ALA A 15 12.68 -91.83 14.78
CA ALA A 15 13.08 -91.01 13.64
C ALA A 15 14.03 -89.92 14.16
N VAL A 16 15.30 -90.02 13.82
CA VAL A 16 16.29 -89.00 14.07
C VAL A 16 16.03 -87.81 13.12
N HIS A 17 15.42 -86.76 13.63
CA HIS A 17 15.32 -85.52 12.92
C HIS A 17 16.72 -84.94 12.77
N LEU A 18 17.34 -85.09 11.64
CA LEU A 18 18.50 -84.33 11.23
C LEU A 18 18.07 -82.87 10.94
N SER A 19 18.36 -81.98 11.85
CA SER A 19 18.22 -80.55 11.56
C SER A 19 19.13 -80.19 10.39
N PRO A 20 18.61 -79.54 9.33
CA PRO A 20 19.47 -79.12 8.25
C PRO A 20 20.44 -78.06 8.79
N ALA A 21 21.71 -78.20 8.49
CA ALA A 21 22.76 -77.27 8.82
C ALA A 21 22.40 -75.87 8.23
N PRO A 22 22.63 -74.75 8.98
CA PRO A 22 22.33 -73.41 8.48
C PRO A 22 23.12 -73.18 7.18
N ALA A 23 22.44 -73.04 6.06
CA ALA A 23 23.04 -72.64 4.81
C ALA A 23 23.74 -71.30 5.00
N ARG A 24 25.06 -71.29 4.78
CA ARG A 24 25.84 -70.06 4.80
C ARG A 24 25.28 -69.15 3.71
N GLN A 25 24.50 -68.13 4.12
CA GLN A 25 24.04 -67.10 3.20
C GLN A 25 25.23 -66.44 2.53
N PRO A 26 25.30 -66.36 1.20
CA PRO A 26 26.41 -65.76 0.50
C PRO A 26 26.45 -64.27 0.87
N TRP A 27 27.66 -63.81 1.14
CA TRP A 27 27.96 -62.46 1.65
C TRP A 27 27.31 -61.29 0.85
N HIS A 28 27.06 -61.49 -0.43
CA HIS A 28 26.36 -60.54 -1.31
C HIS A 28 24.90 -60.29 -0.89
N TRP A 29 24.21 -61.25 -0.26
CA TRP A 29 22.87 -61.08 0.26
C TRP A 29 22.86 -60.15 1.51
N GLN A 30 23.90 -60.21 2.33
CA GLN A 30 24.06 -59.34 3.46
C GLN A 30 24.35 -57.88 3.02
N LEU A 31 25.10 -57.74 1.93
CA LEU A 31 25.32 -56.42 1.32
C LEU A 31 24.07 -55.85 0.70
N LEU A 32 23.24 -56.67 0.04
CA LEU A 32 21.94 -56.21 -0.50
C LEU A 32 20.93 -55.86 0.58
N GLN A 33 20.94 -56.59 1.72
CA GLN A 33 20.07 -56.27 2.85
C GLN A 33 20.51 -55.00 3.54
N LEU A 34 21.81 -54.77 3.75
CA LEU A 34 22.35 -53.50 4.24
C LEU A 34 22.01 -52.35 3.25
N ALA A 35 22.24 -52.57 1.97
CA ALA A 35 21.91 -51.57 0.96
C ALA A 35 20.43 -51.18 0.98
N SER A 36 19.50 -52.15 1.04
CA SER A 36 18.05 -51.87 1.04
C SER A 36 17.61 -51.16 2.33
N THR A 37 18.25 -51.42 3.47
CA THR A 37 17.92 -50.76 4.76
C THR A 37 18.43 -49.32 4.82
N TYR A 38 19.60 -49.05 4.25
CA TYR A 38 20.20 -47.71 4.25
C TYR A 38 19.89 -46.85 3.03
N LEU A 39 19.36 -47.48 1.94
CA LEU A 39 18.99 -46.77 0.70
C LEU A 39 18.04 -45.57 0.93
N PRO A 40 16.97 -45.68 1.72
CA PRO A 40 16.09 -44.52 1.98
C PRO A 40 16.79 -43.41 2.77
N VAL A 41 17.66 -43.78 3.70
CA VAL A 41 18.43 -42.80 4.47
C VAL A 41 19.47 -42.07 3.59
N MET A 42 20.15 -42.80 2.72
CA MET A 42 21.07 -42.22 1.73
C MET A 42 20.35 -41.31 0.75
N LEU A 43 19.16 -41.72 0.28
CA LEU A 43 18.36 -40.86 -0.61
C LEU A 43 17.91 -39.58 0.05
N MET A 44 17.44 -39.66 1.31
CA MET A 44 17.11 -38.47 2.10
C MET A 44 18.29 -37.55 2.34
N ALA A 45 19.47 -38.11 2.66
CA ALA A 45 20.69 -37.33 2.84
C ALA A 45 21.11 -36.63 1.53
N LEU A 46 20.99 -37.30 0.42
CA LEU A 46 21.31 -36.74 -0.92
C LEU A 46 20.33 -35.63 -1.32
N LEU A 47 19.04 -35.80 -1.03
CA LEU A 47 18.03 -34.78 -1.23
C LEU A 47 18.26 -33.57 -0.32
N ALA A 48 18.61 -33.81 0.96
CA ALA A 48 18.92 -32.73 1.91
C ALA A 48 20.16 -31.93 1.47
N LEU A 49 21.22 -32.62 1.04
CA LEU A 49 22.43 -31.98 0.50
C LEU A 49 22.13 -31.21 -0.80
N GLY A 50 21.31 -31.79 -1.69
CA GLY A 50 20.87 -31.11 -2.92
C GLY A 50 20.05 -29.86 -2.63
N THR A 51 19.12 -29.95 -1.68
CA THR A 51 18.32 -28.79 -1.25
C THR A 51 19.18 -27.72 -0.60
N TRP A 52 20.10 -28.13 0.28
CA TRP A 52 21.03 -27.19 0.93
C TRP A 52 21.95 -26.51 -0.10
N TRP A 53 22.47 -27.27 -1.07
CA TRP A 53 23.26 -26.71 -2.16
C TRP A 53 22.46 -25.76 -3.04
N LEU A 54 21.21 -26.12 -3.34
CA LEU A 54 20.30 -25.28 -4.11
C LEU A 54 20.01 -23.97 -3.37
N VAL A 55 19.69 -24.04 -2.08
CA VAL A 55 19.45 -22.84 -1.25
C VAL A 55 20.70 -21.94 -1.21
N LYS A 56 21.89 -22.52 -1.05
CA LYS A 56 23.12 -21.72 -1.09
C LYS A 56 23.41 -21.07 -2.43
N ASN A 57 23.05 -21.75 -3.54
CA ASN A 57 23.30 -21.20 -4.88
C ASN A 57 22.16 -20.34 -5.42
N THR A 58 20.94 -20.45 -4.85
CA THR A 58 19.76 -19.69 -5.32
C THR A 58 19.49 -18.46 -4.46
N VAL A 59 20.11 -18.34 -3.29
CA VAL A 59 20.08 -17.07 -2.55
C VAL A 59 20.86 -16.07 -3.40
N PRO A 60 20.23 -15.09 -4.04
CA PRO A 60 20.97 -14.03 -4.68
C PRO A 60 21.86 -13.44 -3.58
N VAL A 61 23.15 -13.50 -3.76
CA VAL A 61 24.05 -12.62 -3.04
C VAL A 61 23.46 -11.25 -3.29
N THR A 62 22.86 -10.66 -2.25
CA THR A 62 22.54 -9.24 -2.29
C THR A 62 23.90 -8.59 -2.51
N ASP A 63 24.26 -8.39 -3.79
CA ASP A 63 25.28 -7.43 -4.10
C ASP A 63 24.86 -6.20 -3.32
N GLU A 64 25.58 -5.85 -2.27
CA GLU A 64 25.61 -4.50 -1.74
C GLU A 64 26.16 -3.62 -2.86
N ARG A 65 25.37 -3.50 -3.95
CA ARG A 65 25.55 -2.37 -4.85
C ARG A 65 25.43 -1.17 -3.95
N PRO A 66 26.43 -0.28 -3.95
CA PRO A 66 26.27 0.99 -3.25
C PRO A 66 24.88 1.49 -3.65
N VAL A 67 24.00 1.67 -2.65
CA VAL A 67 22.64 2.15 -2.86
C VAL A 67 22.82 3.40 -3.70
N ALA A 68 22.63 3.27 -5.01
CA ALA A 68 22.66 4.42 -5.92
C ALA A 68 21.66 5.38 -5.30
N ALA A 69 22.11 6.61 -5.03
CA ALA A 69 21.23 7.63 -4.46
C ALA A 69 19.89 7.54 -5.18
N PRO A 70 18.77 7.49 -4.48
CA PRO A 70 17.46 7.29 -5.09
C PRO A 70 17.33 8.28 -6.24
N LYS A 71 17.24 7.74 -7.45
CA LYS A 71 17.06 8.58 -8.62
C LYS A 71 15.65 9.12 -8.54
N HIS A 72 15.52 10.44 -8.51
CA HIS A 72 14.22 11.11 -8.60
C HIS A 72 13.66 10.93 -10.03
N VAL A 73 13.09 9.74 -10.27
CA VAL A 73 12.53 9.33 -11.57
C VAL A 73 11.13 8.80 -11.30
N PRO A 74 10.13 9.30 -12.02
CA PRO A 74 8.76 8.82 -11.84
C PRO A 74 8.66 7.33 -12.24
N ASP A 75 7.94 6.55 -11.44
CA ASP A 75 7.65 5.14 -11.71
C ASP A 75 6.38 4.98 -12.56
N TYR A 76 5.46 5.95 -12.48
CA TYR A 76 4.33 6.04 -13.41
C TYR A 76 3.97 7.50 -13.72
N GLN A 77 3.33 7.68 -14.86
CA GLN A 77 2.81 8.97 -15.30
C GLN A 77 1.50 8.80 -16.07
N MET A 78 0.65 9.81 -15.99
CA MET A 78 -0.61 9.86 -16.72
C MET A 78 -0.75 11.21 -17.42
N HIS A 79 -1.36 11.22 -18.61
CA HIS A 79 -1.61 12.44 -19.37
C HIS A 79 -3.10 12.66 -19.57
N ASN A 80 -3.56 13.92 -19.45
CA ASN A 80 -4.96 14.31 -19.62
C ASN A 80 -5.92 13.41 -18.86
N PHE A 81 -5.72 13.33 -17.56
CA PHE A 81 -6.42 12.38 -16.68
C PHE A 81 -7.58 13.04 -15.93
N SER A 82 -8.54 12.22 -15.51
CA SER A 82 -9.58 12.56 -14.56
C SER A 82 -9.79 11.39 -13.61
N VAL A 83 -9.58 11.63 -12.32
CA VAL A 83 -9.78 10.64 -11.24
C VAL A 83 -10.94 11.09 -10.37
N GLN A 84 -11.84 10.19 -10.05
CA GLN A 84 -13.02 10.45 -9.22
C GLN A 84 -13.00 9.53 -8.00
N ARG A 85 -13.31 10.10 -6.84
CA ARG A 85 -13.50 9.37 -5.60
C ARG A 85 -14.95 9.48 -5.19
N TYR A 86 -15.52 8.35 -4.79
CA TYR A 86 -16.91 8.25 -4.34
C TYR A 86 -16.96 7.82 -2.88
N THR A 87 -17.99 8.30 -2.17
CA THR A 87 -18.33 7.83 -0.83
C THR A 87 -18.81 6.37 -0.87
N SER A 88 -18.90 5.73 0.28
CA SER A 88 -19.49 4.38 0.41
C SER A 88 -20.96 4.31 -0.04
N THR A 89 -21.65 5.44 -0.09
CA THR A 89 -23.03 5.57 -0.57
C THR A 89 -23.14 5.82 -2.07
N GLY A 90 -22.00 5.94 -2.79
CA GLY A 90 -21.93 6.16 -4.24
C GLY A 90 -22.04 7.62 -4.67
N SER A 91 -22.02 8.60 -3.75
CA SER A 91 -21.98 10.03 -4.07
C SER A 91 -20.56 10.46 -4.43
N LEU A 92 -20.42 11.36 -5.40
CA LEU A 92 -19.12 11.95 -5.75
C LEU A 92 -18.59 12.77 -4.56
N GLU A 93 -17.41 12.42 -4.08
CA GLU A 93 -16.72 13.09 -2.97
C GLU A 93 -15.65 14.05 -3.49
N ALA A 94 -14.82 13.59 -4.45
CA ALA A 94 -13.77 14.38 -5.05
C ALA A 94 -13.51 14.00 -6.51
N GLN A 95 -13.09 15.00 -7.29
CA GLN A 95 -12.63 14.81 -8.67
C GLN A 95 -11.35 15.60 -8.86
N ILE A 96 -10.32 14.96 -9.42
CA ILE A 96 -9.03 15.55 -9.74
C ILE A 96 -8.80 15.40 -11.23
N GLU A 97 -8.52 16.50 -11.90
CA GLU A 97 -8.16 16.56 -13.32
C GLU A 97 -6.82 17.24 -13.47
N GLY A 98 -6.05 16.85 -14.49
CA GLY A 98 -4.77 17.47 -14.76
C GLY A 98 -4.24 17.16 -16.16
N GLY A 99 -3.29 17.95 -16.61
CA GLY A 99 -2.60 17.73 -17.87
C GLY A 99 -1.61 16.59 -17.80
N GLU A 100 -0.79 16.55 -16.78
CA GLU A 100 0.19 15.49 -16.53
C GLU A 100 0.27 15.18 -15.03
N LEU A 101 0.36 13.90 -14.68
CA LEU A 101 0.61 13.41 -13.35
C LEU A 101 1.86 12.54 -13.35
N ARG A 102 2.76 12.76 -12.39
CA ARG A 102 3.99 11.98 -12.16
C ARG A 102 4.05 11.57 -10.70
N HIS A 103 4.32 10.31 -10.45
CA HIS A 103 4.57 9.78 -9.11
C HIS A 103 6.04 9.47 -8.93
N TYR A 104 6.59 9.88 -7.80
CA TYR A 104 7.99 9.69 -7.43
C TYR A 104 8.08 8.78 -6.19
N PRO A 105 8.57 7.54 -6.36
CA PRO A 105 8.59 6.54 -5.27
C PRO A 105 9.67 6.80 -4.21
N ASP A 106 10.66 7.64 -4.50
CA ASP A 106 11.75 7.96 -3.59
C ASP A 106 11.29 8.79 -2.38
N ASN A 107 10.27 9.61 -2.54
CA ASN A 107 9.68 10.45 -1.50
C ASN A 107 8.16 10.35 -1.41
N ASP A 108 7.56 9.39 -2.14
CA ASP A 108 6.11 9.16 -2.21
C ASP A 108 5.33 10.43 -2.55
N THR A 109 5.84 11.20 -3.51
CA THR A 109 5.24 12.46 -3.96
C THR A 109 4.56 12.28 -5.31
N VAL A 110 3.39 12.88 -5.45
CA VAL A 110 2.67 13.01 -6.72
C VAL A 110 2.71 14.47 -7.15
N GLU A 111 3.22 14.71 -8.36
CA GLU A 111 3.17 16.01 -9.03
C GLU A 111 2.08 16.01 -10.09
N ILE A 112 1.32 17.11 -10.16
CA ILE A 112 0.24 17.28 -11.15
C ILE A 112 0.39 18.64 -11.80
N ASP A 113 0.47 18.68 -13.11
CA ASP A 113 0.48 19.92 -13.89
C ASP A 113 -0.94 20.29 -14.34
N ASP A 114 -1.24 21.61 -14.37
CA ASP A 114 -2.55 22.18 -14.74
C ASP A 114 -3.72 21.54 -13.97
N VAL A 115 -3.58 21.52 -12.65
CA VAL A 115 -4.51 20.81 -11.77
C VAL A 115 -5.83 21.55 -11.60
N ARG A 116 -6.90 20.78 -11.61
CA ARG A 116 -8.25 21.17 -11.16
C ARG A 116 -8.77 20.11 -10.19
N LEU A 117 -8.98 20.50 -8.95
CA LEU A 117 -9.56 19.69 -7.90
C LEU A 117 -10.96 20.20 -7.60
N ARG A 118 -11.95 19.32 -7.58
CA ARG A 118 -13.30 19.58 -7.07
C ARG A 118 -13.57 18.66 -5.90
N ALA A 119 -13.93 19.20 -4.75
CA ALA A 119 -14.34 18.46 -3.55
C ALA A 119 -15.78 18.85 -3.20
N ILE A 120 -16.55 17.90 -2.71
CA ILE A 120 -17.92 18.09 -2.25
C ILE A 120 -17.96 17.64 -0.79
N ASP A 121 -18.37 18.55 0.10
CA ASP A 121 -18.50 18.25 1.52
C ASP A 121 -19.78 17.46 1.84
N GLU A 122 -19.95 17.07 3.11
CA GLU A 122 -21.13 16.30 3.56
C GLU A 122 -22.44 17.07 3.39
N GLU A 123 -22.40 18.41 3.36
CA GLU A 123 -23.55 19.29 3.13
C GLU A 123 -23.83 19.52 1.64
N GLY A 124 -23.03 18.90 0.75
CA GLY A 124 -23.19 19.01 -0.70
C GLY A 124 -22.61 20.29 -1.30
N ARG A 125 -21.81 21.06 -0.56
CA ARG A 125 -21.17 22.29 -1.05
C ARG A 125 -19.91 21.93 -1.83
N ALA A 126 -19.76 22.52 -3.00
CA ALA A 126 -18.59 22.30 -3.81
C ALA A 126 -17.48 23.32 -3.50
N SER A 127 -16.26 22.82 -3.40
CA SER A 127 -15.04 23.61 -3.40
C SER A 127 -14.21 23.23 -4.62
N VAL A 128 -13.76 24.23 -5.37
CA VAL A 128 -12.94 24.04 -6.57
C VAL A 128 -11.60 24.71 -6.38
N ALA A 129 -10.52 23.95 -6.47
CA ALA A 129 -9.16 24.45 -6.45
C ALA A 129 -8.51 24.29 -7.84
N THR A 130 -7.74 25.29 -8.26
CA THR A 130 -6.97 25.27 -9.51
C THR A 130 -5.59 25.84 -9.27
N ALA A 131 -4.58 25.31 -9.96
CA ALA A 131 -3.21 25.82 -9.96
C ALA A 131 -2.46 25.34 -11.19
N ARG A 132 -1.32 25.96 -11.50
CA ARG A 132 -0.45 25.45 -12.55
C ARG A 132 0.21 24.12 -12.18
N GLN A 133 0.47 23.93 -10.89
CA GLN A 133 1.05 22.68 -10.39
C GLN A 133 0.47 22.34 -9.00
N ALA A 134 0.30 21.06 -8.73
CA ALA A 134 0.05 20.56 -7.40
C ALA A 134 1.08 19.51 -7.01
N LEU A 135 1.46 19.54 -5.73
CA LEU A 135 2.27 18.51 -5.09
C LEU A 135 1.41 17.88 -3.98
N THR A 136 1.35 16.55 -3.94
CA THR A 136 0.68 15.84 -2.86
C THR A 136 1.51 14.63 -2.43
N ASN A 137 1.37 14.22 -1.18
CA ASN A 137 1.91 12.93 -0.72
C ASN A 137 1.06 11.76 -1.26
N GLY A 138 1.60 10.55 -1.26
CA GLY A 138 0.90 9.35 -1.77
C GLY A 138 -0.42 9.05 -1.05
N GLY A 139 -0.57 9.46 0.20
CA GLY A 139 -1.82 9.38 0.96
C GLY A 139 -2.85 10.46 0.63
N ALA A 140 -2.50 11.46 -0.18
CA ALA A 140 -3.33 12.62 -0.50
C ALA A 140 -3.92 13.32 0.74
N THR A 141 -3.17 13.38 1.85
CA THR A 141 -3.57 14.09 3.08
C THR A 141 -3.20 15.56 3.03
N GLU A 142 -2.19 15.91 2.21
CA GLU A 142 -1.70 17.26 2.01
C GLU A 142 -1.61 17.57 0.52
N VAL A 143 -2.04 18.77 0.13
CA VAL A 143 -1.95 19.25 -1.25
C VAL A 143 -1.35 20.65 -1.23
N GLN A 144 -0.24 20.85 -1.92
CA GLN A 144 0.37 22.14 -2.17
C GLN A 144 0.03 22.57 -3.59
N LEU A 145 -0.60 23.71 -3.72
CA LEU A 145 -0.96 24.35 -4.99
C LEU A 145 0.03 25.48 -5.29
N LEU A 146 0.69 25.40 -6.43
CA LEU A 146 1.76 26.33 -6.84
C LEU A 146 1.40 27.01 -8.17
N GLY A 147 1.67 28.29 -8.22
CA GLY A 147 1.47 29.13 -9.40
C GLY A 147 0.00 29.40 -9.68
N GLN A 148 -0.42 30.64 -9.48
CA GLN A 148 -1.79 31.09 -9.69
C GLN A 148 -2.84 30.24 -8.94
N ALA A 149 -2.48 29.81 -7.74
CA ALA A 149 -3.35 28.98 -6.92
C ALA A 149 -4.65 29.72 -6.59
N GLN A 150 -5.77 29.10 -6.84
CA GLN A 150 -7.10 29.59 -6.55
C GLN A 150 -7.91 28.51 -5.85
N LEU A 151 -8.68 28.91 -4.84
CA LEU A 151 -9.67 28.09 -4.18
C LEU A 151 -10.98 28.84 -4.17
N VAL A 152 -12.03 28.25 -4.71
CA VAL A 152 -13.38 28.79 -4.73
C VAL A 152 -14.29 27.86 -3.96
N ARG A 153 -14.86 28.34 -2.88
CA ARG A 153 -15.97 27.67 -2.20
C ARG A 153 -17.28 28.27 -2.71
N GLU A 154 -18.15 27.44 -3.24
CA GLU A 154 -19.42 27.86 -3.79
C GLU A 154 -20.33 28.44 -2.69
N ALA A 155 -21.22 29.36 -3.09
CA ALA A 155 -22.24 29.92 -2.20
C ALA A 155 -23.19 28.82 -1.73
N SER A 156 -23.63 28.88 -0.46
CA SER A 156 -24.60 27.95 0.10
C SER A 156 -25.61 28.71 0.97
N GLY A 157 -26.88 28.59 0.66
CA GLY A 157 -27.94 29.27 1.37
C GLY A 157 -27.74 30.80 1.37
N GLN A 158 -27.48 31.40 2.53
CA GLN A 158 -27.22 32.84 2.67
C GLN A 158 -25.72 33.19 2.67
N GLU A 159 -24.83 32.21 2.66
CA GLU A 159 -23.40 32.44 2.61
C GLU A 159 -22.95 32.71 1.18
N ALA A 160 -22.27 33.85 0.97
CA ALA A 160 -21.69 34.18 -0.32
C ALA A 160 -20.48 33.28 -0.61
N ALA A 161 -20.23 33.04 -1.90
CA ALA A 161 -19.04 32.33 -2.34
C ALA A 161 -17.76 33.01 -1.80
N VAL A 162 -16.79 32.21 -1.41
CA VAL A 162 -15.47 32.67 -0.96
C VAL A 162 -14.43 32.29 -1.99
N HIS A 163 -13.65 33.27 -2.44
CA HIS A 163 -12.56 33.08 -3.38
C HIS A 163 -11.23 33.42 -2.74
N PHE A 164 -10.31 32.49 -2.76
CA PHE A 164 -8.91 32.65 -2.34
C PHE A 164 -8.01 32.66 -3.57
N ARG A 165 -7.09 33.60 -3.66
CA ARG A 165 -6.08 33.67 -4.72
C ARG A 165 -4.71 33.95 -4.11
N SER A 166 -3.71 33.16 -4.49
CA SER A 166 -2.31 33.31 -4.07
C SER A 166 -1.39 32.66 -5.09
N GLU A 167 -0.10 32.89 -5.02
CA GLU A 167 0.89 32.12 -5.76
C GLU A 167 1.15 30.75 -5.13
N TYR A 168 0.75 30.56 -3.87
CA TYR A 168 0.91 29.31 -3.13
C TYR A 168 -0.24 29.11 -2.14
N LEU A 169 -0.82 27.93 -2.12
CA LEU A 169 -1.77 27.49 -1.08
C LEU A 169 -1.40 26.07 -0.65
N HIS A 170 -1.37 25.84 0.66
CA HIS A 170 -1.16 24.52 1.24
C HIS A 170 -2.45 24.08 1.95
N ALA A 171 -3.05 23.01 1.48
CA ALA A 171 -4.27 22.43 2.03
C ALA A 171 -3.93 21.13 2.77
N PHE A 172 -4.41 21.01 4.00
CA PHE A 172 -4.39 19.81 4.83
C PHE A 172 -5.79 19.24 4.84
N LEU A 173 -5.99 18.12 4.15
CA LEU A 173 -7.33 17.60 3.86
C LEU A 173 -7.96 16.90 5.07
N ASP A 174 -7.16 16.28 5.91
CA ASP A 174 -7.57 15.61 7.15
C ASP A 174 -8.01 16.59 8.25
N THR A 175 -7.42 17.80 8.29
CA THR A 175 -7.75 18.84 9.25
C THR A 175 -8.56 20.00 8.66
N GLU A 176 -8.90 19.88 7.37
CA GLU A 176 -9.67 20.90 6.62
C GLU A 176 -9.10 22.31 6.76
N ARG A 177 -7.77 22.41 6.73
CA ARG A 177 -7.05 23.69 6.88
C ARG A 177 -6.41 24.07 5.56
N VAL A 178 -6.43 25.39 5.27
CA VAL A 178 -5.71 25.97 4.14
C VAL A 178 -4.81 27.07 4.67
N PHE A 179 -3.55 27.03 4.30
CA PHE A 179 -2.51 27.94 4.76
C PHE A 179 -1.75 28.55 3.57
N THR A 180 -1.29 29.78 3.72
CA THR A 180 -0.31 30.40 2.84
C THR A 180 0.55 31.41 3.58
N ASP A 181 1.84 31.42 3.28
CA ASP A 181 2.82 32.43 3.70
C ASP A 181 3.09 33.48 2.59
N LYS A 182 2.37 33.38 1.48
CA LYS A 182 2.46 34.30 0.33
C LYS A 182 1.30 35.29 0.33
N PRO A 183 1.48 36.44 -0.36
CA PRO A 183 0.39 37.38 -0.53
C PRO A 183 -0.88 36.71 -1.03
N VAL A 184 -1.97 36.95 -0.34
CA VAL A 184 -3.27 36.35 -0.63
C VAL A 184 -4.35 37.43 -0.77
N THR A 185 -5.26 37.21 -1.71
CA THR A 185 -6.49 37.98 -1.85
C THR A 185 -7.67 37.07 -1.58
N VAL A 186 -8.54 37.48 -0.65
CA VAL A 186 -9.79 36.79 -0.31
C VAL A 186 -10.95 37.70 -0.66
N THR A 187 -11.91 37.17 -1.43
CA THR A 187 -13.15 37.91 -1.76
C THR A 187 -14.37 37.13 -1.32
N GLN A 188 -15.30 37.82 -0.63
CA GLN A 188 -16.57 37.26 -0.18
C GLN A 188 -17.65 38.36 -0.15
N GLY A 189 -18.75 38.15 -0.86
CA GLY A 189 -19.94 39.02 -0.76
C GLY A 189 -19.67 40.51 -1.03
N GLY A 190 -18.78 40.87 -1.97
CA GLY A 190 -18.40 42.27 -2.26
C GLY A 190 -17.31 42.83 -1.33
N THR A 191 -16.80 42.04 -0.38
CA THR A 191 -15.65 42.41 0.44
C THR A 191 -14.39 41.80 -0.14
N GLU A 192 -13.34 42.62 -0.33
CA GLU A 192 -12.02 42.15 -0.73
C GLU A 192 -11.03 42.38 0.40
N MET A 193 -10.32 41.33 0.78
CA MET A 193 -9.26 41.36 1.81
C MET A 193 -7.94 40.91 1.20
N ARG A 194 -6.88 41.64 1.46
CA ARG A 194 -5.50 41.31 1.05
C ARG A 194 -4.62 41.24 2.29
N ALA A 195 -3.77 40.20 2.31
CA ALA A 195 -2.83 40.01 3.42
C ALA A 195 -1.50 39.42 2.91
N ASP A 196 -0.45 39.51 3.75
CA ASP A 196 0.85 38.90 3.44
C ASP A 196 0.84 37.39 3.63
N GLY A 197 -0.13 36.82 4.37
CA GLY A 197 -0.35 35.41 4.61
C GLY A 197 -1.74 35.15 5.20
N MET A 198 -2.15 33.87 5.23
CA MET A 198 -3.48 33.47 5.69
C MET A 198 -3.47 32.03 6.23
N GLU A 199 -4.32 31.80 7.21
CA GLU A 199 -4.75 30.46 7.63
C GLU A 199 -6.28 30.43 7.69
N TYR A 200 -6.87 29.44 7.03
CA TYR A 200 -8.30 29.17 7.03
C TYR A 200 -8.56 27.78 7.62
N THR A 201 -9.48 27.69 8.57
CA THR A 201 -9.95 26.42 9.15
C THR A 201 -11.43 26.28 8.83
N HIS A 202 -11.77 25.20 8.10
CA HIS A 202 -13.14 25.00 7.61
C HIS A 202 -14.11 24.66 8.75
N SER A 203 -13.71 23.80 9.69
CA SER A 203 -14.55 23.40 10.83
C SER A 203 -15.05 24.58 11.66
N ASP A 204 -14.23 25.61 11.80
CA ASP A 204 -14.56 26.81 12.59
C ASP A 204 -15.11 27.94 11.72
N GLY A 205 -14.97 27.86 10.39
CA GLY A 205 -15.30 28.93 9.46
C GLY A 205 -14.43 30.19 9.63
N VAL A 206 -13.28 30.08 10.30
CA VAL A 206 -12.45 31.22 10.71
C VAL A 206 -11.29 31.41 9.73
N ILE A 207 -11.14 32.64 9.25
CA ILE A 207 -9.96 33.09 8.49
C ILE A 207 -9.09 33.96 9.38
N ARG A 208 -7.81 33.57 9.53
CA ARG A 208 -6.78 34.40 10.21
C ARG A 208 -5.84 34.94 9.17
N PHE A 209 -5.68 36.26 9.15
CA PHE A 209 -4.73 36.95 8.28
C PHE A 209 -3.43 37.25 9.02
N ASN A 210 -2.31 37.02 8.36
CA ASN A 210 -0.98 37.28 8.89
C ASN A 210 -0.32 38.43 8.13
N GLY A 211 0.46 39.23 8.84
CA GLY A 211 1.18 40.36 8.28
C GLY A 211 0.27 41.58 8.02
N ARG A 212 0.64 42.39 7.00
CA ARG A 212 -0.12 43.59 6.64
C ARG A 212 -1.42 43.20 5.97
N THR A 213 -2.52 43.64 6.58
CA THR A 213 -3.87 43.31 6.07
C THR A 213 -4.59 44.60 5.65
N ARG A 214 -5.25 44.52 4.48
CA ARG A 214 -6.10 45.59 3.97
C ARG A 214 -7.46 44.98 3.55
N ALA A 215 -8.55 45.60 4.04
CA ALA A 215 -9.91 45.23 3.66
C ALA A 215 -10.60 46.38 2.93
N VAL A 216 -11.32 46.09 1.88
CA VAL A 216 -12.17 47.00 1.14
C VAL A 216 -13.58 46.41 1.13
N PHE A 217 -14.54 47.20 1.60
CA PHE A 217 -15.94 46.85 1.68
C PHE A 217 -16.72 47.60 0.61
N GLU A 218 -17.45 46.89 -0.26
CA GLU A 218 -18.42 47.54 -1.14
C GLU A 218 -19.68 47.89 -0.34
N PRO A 219 -20.20 49.13 -0.44
CA PRO A 219 -21.41 49.51 0.23
C PRO A 219 -22.59 48.69 -0.36
N ARG A 220 -23.35 48.01 0.48
CA ARG A 220 -24.61 47.38 0.04
C ARG A 220 -25.59 48.46 -0.42
N PRO A 221 -26.18 48.36 -1.63
CA PRO A 221 -27.24 49.25 -2.00
C PRO A 221 -28.40 49.09 -1.01
N GLN A 222 -28.76 50.16 -0.32
CA GLN A 222 -29.93 50.18 0.54
C GLN A 222 -31.13 49.99 -0.37
N LYS A 223 -31.85 48.87 -0.22
CA LYS A 223 -33.20 48.76 -0.79
C LYS A 223 -34.10 49.80 -0.10
N GLN A 224 -34.46 50.85 -0.82
CA GLN A 224 -35.58 51.70 -0.48
C GLN A 224 -36.89 50.97 -0.69
#